data_e210ee797033ec01f6cdb9a0623c8148
#
_entry.id   e210ee797033ec01f6cdb9a0623c8148
#
_cell.length_a   1.000
_cell.length_b   1.000
_cell.length_c   1.000
_cell.angle_alpha   90.00
_cell.angle_beta   90.00
_cell.angle_gamma   90.00
#
_symmetry.space_group_name_H-M   'P 1'
#
loop_
_entity.id
_entity.type
_entity.pdbx_description
1 polymer ?
#
loop_
_entity_poly.entity_id
_entity_poly.type
_entity_poly.pdbx_seq_one_letter_code
_entity_poly.pdbx_strand_id
1 'polypeptide(L)'
;VSQAKASLAHLYRVFTKPEGKDSRLAQIEAQLSDNLADFLSGHIVTEEIPLEQIEQDFSQAQVPEQPQFVSDHAQHLLDTLVSKSVNTYSPRFVGHMTSALPYFHLSLAKLLVGLNQNLVKIETSKAFTPLERQVLGMMHRLVFAGNDGFYQQHLHSATSSLGTFCSGGTLANLNALWVARNNALPPVAGFRGISEDGLIAAMQHHNINQLAVISSARGHYSLAKAMDLLGLGKSQLHKLNCPQQTLDPQQVLQKGQQILQQGGRVMAIVGIAGTTETGHIDPLDELAEVASELNCHFHVDAAWGGATLFSERHAPLLSGIEKADSVTLDAHKQMYVPMGAGMVLFKDPLAGNAVRHHAQYILRQGSKDLGATSVEGSRNGMAMMLYASLHILGRQGYELLIDESLAKARKFAQLIKAHKDFELVTEPVLCLLTYRLCPGHLREKGRVISDKHNHQLDELNRLIQKQQREAGHSFVSRTRLSTESYPEPITVFRVVLANPLTTEQDLQAILAEQSELATKHPLWDRL
;
A
#
# COMPACT_ATOMS: atom_id res chain seq x y z
N VAL A 1 -8.50 8.23 31.45
CA VAL A 1 -7.64 7.31 30.70
C VAL A 1 -6.22 7.85 30.81
N SER A 2 -5.34 7.11 31.51
CA SER A 2 -3.92 7.47 31.62
C SER A 2 -3.27 7.43 30.25
N GLN A 3 -2.72 8.56 29.80
CA GLN A 3 -1.98 8.61 28.55
C GLN A 3 -0.57 8.06 28.77
N ALA A 4 -0.20 7.01 28.04
CA ALA A 4 1.17 6.53 28.02
C ALA A 4 2.04 7.46 27.15
N LYS A 5 3.23 7.84 27.64
CA LYS A 5 4.18 8.63 26.86
C LYS A 5 4.74 7.75 25.73
N ALA A 6 4.64 8.21 24.49
CA ALA A 6 5.20 7.52 23.35
C ALA A 6 6.71 7.39 23.50
N SER A 7 7.21 6.18 23.39
CA SER A 7 8.64 5.85 23.32
C SER A 7 8.82 4.59 22.49
N LEU A 8 9.97 4.43 21.85
CA LEU A 8 10.28 3.22 21.09
C LEU A 8 10.16 1.96 21.95
N ALA A 9 10.63 2.00 23.20
CA ALA A 9 10.52 0.87 24.12
C ALA A 9 9.05 0.50 24.46
N HIS A 10 8.15 1.48 24.54
CA HIS A 10 6.72 1.23 24.71
C HIS A 10 6.12 0.63 23.43
N LEU A 11 6.47 1.20 22.28
CA LEU A 11 6.00 0.72 20.99
C LEU A 11 6.45 -0.72 20.71
N TYR A 12 7.73 -1.05 20.96
CA TYR A 12 8.21 -2.44 20.79
C TYR A 12 7.43 -3.44 21.64
N ARG A 13 7.00 -3.07 22.83
CA ARG A 13 6.16 -3.95 23.66
C ARG A 13 4.82 -4.25 23.00
N VAL A 14 4.22 -3.28 22.31
CA VAL A 14 2.96 -3.46 21.55
C VAL A 14 3.11 -4.50 20.42
N PHE A 15 4.32 -4.67 19.89
CA PHE A 15 4.60 -5.66 18.84
C PHE A 15 5.06 -7.01 19.38
N THR A 16 5.68 -7.06 20.55
CA THR A 16 6.40 -8.26 21.03
C THR A 16 5.78 -8.94 22.23
N LYS A 17 5.07 -8.21 23.08
CA LYS A 17 4.51 -8.75 24.32
C LYS A 17 3.09 -8.23 24.54
N PRO A 18 2.13 -9.11 24.84
CA PRO A 18 0.85 -8.68 25.36
C PRO A 18 1.05 -7.92 26.67
N GLU A 19 0.15 -7.00 26.98
CA GLU A 19 0.09 -6.37 28.30
C GLU A 19 0.00 -7.45 29.39
N GLY A 20 0.37 -7.10 30.63
CA GLY A 20 0.41 -8.05 31.73
C GLY A 20 -0.85 -8.88 31.88
N LYS A 21 -0.74 -10.08 32.47
CA LYS A 21 -1.79 -11.08 32.59
C LYS A 21 -3.11 -10.58 33.19
N ASP A 22 -3.07 -9.46 33.91
CA ASP A 22 -4.22 -8.86 34.57
C ASP A 22 -4.89 -7.73 33.77
N SER A 23 -4.42 -7.45 32.54
CA SER A 23 -5.09 -6.47 31.67
C SER A 23 -6.43 -7.03 31.18
N ARG A 24 -7.42 -6.14 30.98
CA ARG A 24 -8.70 -6.54 30.36
C ARG A 24 -8.51 -7.19 29.00
N LEU A 25 -7.51 -6.78 28.25
CA LEU A 25 -7.19 -7.35 26.95
C LEU A 25 -6.65 -8.79 27.09
N ALA A 26 -5.74 -9.02 28.05
CA ALA A 26 -5.23 -10.36 28.34
C ALA A 26 -6.32 -11.32 28.87
N GLN A 27 -7.28 -10.81 29.65
CA GLN A 27 -8.43 -11.60 30.09
C GLN A 27 -9.33 -12.00 28.91
N ILE A 28 -9.52 -11.11 27.93
CA ILE A 28 -10.25 -11.41 26.70
C ILE A 28 -9.46 -12.40 25.84
N GLU A 29 -8.15 -12.26 25.75
CA GLU A 29 -7.28 -13.18 25.01
C GLU A 29 -7.23 -14.58 25.64
N ALA A 30 -7.07 -14.68 26.95
CA ALA A 30 -7.05 -15.96 27.64
C ALA A 30 -8.36 -16.75 27.46
N GLN A 31 -9.47 -16.06 27.31
CA GLN A 31 -10.76 -16.69 27.02
C GLN A 31 -10.92 -17.11 25.55
N LEU A 32 -10.11 -16.61 24.64
CA LEU A 32 -10.34 -16.77 23.20
C LEU A 32 -9.29 -17.53 22.42
N SER A 33 -8.08 -17.75 22.90
CA SER A 33 -7.11 -18.65 22.23
C SER A 33 -5.81 -18.92 22.99
N ASP A 34 -5.62 -20.13 23.42
CA ASP A 34 -4.31 -20.64 23.88
C ASP A 34 -3.35 -20.98 22.73
N ASN A 35 -3.83 -21.05 21.48
CA ASN A 35 -3.07 -21.67 20.39
C ASN A 35 -2.38 -20.68 19.41
N LEU A 36 -2.75 -19.38 19.38
CA LEU A 36 -2.19 -18.46 18.39
C LEU A 36 -0.83 -17.85 18.81
N ALA A 37 -0.57 -17.77 20.12
CA ALA A 37 0.66 -17.17 20.65
C ALA A 37 1.90 -18.05 20.37
N ASP A 38 1.74 -19.37 20.42
CA ASP A 38 2.82 -20.33 20.13
C ASP A 38 3.22 -20.31 18.65
N PHE A 39 2.26 -20.03 17.78
CA PHE A 39 2.48 -19.92 16.34
C PHE A 39 3.38 -18.74 15.95
N LEU A 40 3.14 -17.57 16.51
CA LEU A 40 3.90 -16.36 16.17
C LEU A 40 5.36 -16.40 16.67
N SER A 41 5.66 -17.26 17.67
CA SER A 41 7.00 -17.40 18.23
C SER A 41 7.85 -18.49 17.55
N GLY A 42 7.25 -19.42 16.84
CA GLY A 42 7.91 -20.65 16.37
C GLY A 42 8.39 -20.65 14.93
N HIS A 43 7.87 -19.77 14.07
CA HIS A 43 8.21 -19.78 12.65
C HIS A 43 9.13 -18.63 12.24
N ILE A 44 10.28 -18.99 11.72
CA ILE A 44 11.13 -18.15 10.88
C ILE A 44 10.62 -18.28 9.44
N VAL A 45 10.95 -17.31 8.58
CA VAL A 45 10.55 -17.26 7.17
C VAL A 45 10.54 -18.64 6.50
N THR A 46 9.51 -18.92 5.79
CA THR A 46 9.10 -20.12 5.06
C THR A 46 10.25 -21.04 4.62
N GLU A 47 10.21 -22.30 5.05
CA GLU A 47 10.78 -23.37 4.22
C GLU A 47 10.04 -23.36 2.88
N GLU A 48 10.75 -23.18 1.76
CA GLU A 48 10.10 -23.30 0.46
C GLU A 48 9.75 -24.76 0.20
N ILE A 49 8.51 -25.09 0.50
CA ILE A 49 7.90 -26.29 0.01
C ILE A 49 7.43 -25.99 -1.42
N PRO A 50 7.75 -26.82 -2.41
CA PRO A 50 7.27 -26.64 -3.78
C PRO A 50 5.75 -26.44 -3.79
N LEU A 51 5.26 -25.45 -4.55
CA LEU A 51 3.84 -25.12 -4.61
C LEU A 51 2.97 -26.34 -4.94
N GLU A 52 3.44 -27.20 -5.85
CA GLU A 52 2.78 -28.45 -6.26
C GLU A 52 2.53 -29.40 -5.08
N GLN A 53 3.44 -29.39 -4.10
CA GLN A 53 3.25 -30.19 -2.88
C GLN A 53 2.19 -29.57 -1.96
N ILE A 54 2.13 -28.23 -1.86
CA ILE A 54 1.09 -27.53 -1.10
C ILE A 54 -0.28 -27.70 -1.78
N GLU A 55 -0.32 -27.66 -3.11
CA GLU A 55 -1.55 -27.86 -3.89
C GLU A 55 -2.21 -29.21 -3.63
N GLN A 56 -1.42 -30.25 -3.31
CA GLN A 56 -1.95 -31.58 -2.96
C GLN A 56 -2.82 -31.55 -1.72
N ASP A 57 -2.50 -30.72 -0.71
CA ASP A 57 -3.29 -30.60 0.52
C ASP A 57 -4.66 -29.95 0.27
N PHE A 58 -4.80 -29.17 -0.80
CA PHE A 58 -5.99 -28.41 -1.17
C PHE A 58 -6.57 -28.84 -2.54
N SER A 59 -6.38 -30.10 -2.92
CA SER A 59 -6.77 -30.62 -4.23
C SER A 59 -8.24 -31.05 -4.32
N GLN A 60 -8.96 -31.17 -3.18
CA GLN A 60 -10.33 -31.62 -3.12
C GLN A 60 -11.31 -30.52 -3.56
N ALA A 61 -11.95 -30.71 -4.70
CA ALA A 61 -12.96 -29.79 -5.23
C ALA A 61 -14.41 -30.14 -4.78
N GLN A 62 -14.58 -31.23 -4.04
CA GLN A 62 -15.88 -31.69 -3.59
C GLN A 62 -16.14 -31.25 -2.15
N VAL A 63 -17.34 -30.71 -1.90
CA VAL A 63 -17.80 -30.44 -0.54
C VAL A 63 -17.96 -31.77 0.21
N PRO A 64 -17.40 -31.92 1.43
CA PRO A 64 -17.59 -33.13 2.24
C PRO A 64 -19.07 -33.42 2.48
N GLU A 65 -19.49 -34.67 2.26
CA GLU A 65 -20.89 -35.08 2.50
C GLU A 65 -21.25 -35.08 3.99
N GLN A 66 -20.28 -35.41 4.84
CA GLN A 66 -20.50 -35.50 6.28
C GLN A 66 -19.80 -34.34 7.00
N PRO A 67 -20.42 -33.78 8.06
CA PRO A 67 -19.81 -32.78 8.88
C PRO A 67 -18.60 -33.31 9.64
N GLN A 68 -17.59 -32.50 9.82
CA GLN A 68 -16.40 -32.78 10.63
C GLN A 68 -16.54 -32.16 12.02
N PHE A 69 -15.87 -32.73 13.03
CA PHE A 69 -15.75 -32.08 14.33
C PHE A 69 -14.91 -30.81 14.22
N VAL A 70 -15.37 -29.75 14.90
CA VAL A 70 -14.71 -28.44 14.86
C VAL A 70 -13.24 -28.51 15.29
N SER A 71 -12.94 -29.25 16.37
CA SER A 71 -11.59 -29.43 16.89
C SER A 71 -10.65 -30.08 15.89
N ASP A 72 -11.12 -31.16 15.24
CA ASP A 72 -10.30 -31.94 14.31
C ASP A 72 -9.98 -31.13 13.06
N HIS A 73 -10.98 -30.42 12.55
CA HIS A 73 -10.77 -29.55 11.38
C HIS A 73 -9.91 -28.32 11.70
N ALA A 74 -10.08 -27.71 12.88
CA ALA A 74 -9.24 -26.62 13.34
C ALA A 74 -7.78 -27.07 13.49
N GLN A 75 -7.53 -28.26 14.05
CA GLN A 75 -6.18 -28.83 14.14
C GLN A 75 -5.60 -29.09 12.75
N HIS A 76 -6.37 -29.65 11.83
CA HIS A 76 -5.94 -29.85 10.44
C HIS A 76 -5.54 -28.53 9.76
N LEU A 77 -6.33 -27.46 9.94
CA LEU A 77 -5.99 -26.14 9.40
C LEU A 77 -4.70 -25.57 10.03
N LEU A 78 -4.54 -25.72 11.34
CA LEU A 78 -3.31 -25.31 12.02
C LEU A 78 -2.10 -26.05 11.44
N ASP A 79 -2.16 -27.37 11.36
CA ASP A 79 -1.05 -28.19 10.86
C ASP A 79 -0.73 -27.90 9.38
N THR A 80 -1.75 -27.62 8.58
CA THR A 80 -1.60 -27.45 7.13
C THR A 80 -1.25 -26.00 6.74
N LEU A 81 -1.92 -25.00 7.32
CA LEU A 81 -1.73 -23.61 6.94
C LEU A 81 -0.53 -22.98 7.64
N VAL A 82 -0.40 -23.23 8.94
CA VAL A 82 0.58 -22.54 9.78
C VAL A 82 2.00 -22.89 9.36
N SER A 83 2.31 -24.19 9.23
CA SER A 83 3.65 -24.67 8.83
C SER A 83 4.05 -24.26 7.41
N LYS A 84 3.07 -23.91 6.55
CA LYS A 84 3.27 -23.55 5.14
C LYS A 84 3.00 -22.08 4.84
N SER A 85 2.80 -21.25 5.85
CA SER A 85 2.57 -19.81 5.73
C SER A 85 3.84 -19.01 5.96
N VAL A 86 3.86 -17.78 5.42
CA VAL A 86 4.96 -16.83 5.59
C VAL A 86 4.80 -16.08 6.92
N ASN A 87 5.82 -16.13 7.78
CA ASN A 87 5.85 -15.36 9.02
C ASN A 87 6.32 -13.92 8.76
N THR A 88 5.36 -13.01 8.55
CA THR A 88 5.63 -11.58 8.36
C THR A 88 6.14 -10.87 9.61
N TYR A 89 6.11 -11.50 10.78
CA TYR A 89 6.68 -10.98 12.04
C TYR A 89 8.19 -11.12 12.11
N SER A 90 8.78 -12.03 11.33
CA SER A 90 10.23 -12.23 11.34
C SER A 90 10.99 -10.93 11.12
N PRO A 91 12.00 -10.60 11.96
CA PRO A 91 12.85 -9.41 11.78
C PRO A 91 13.59 -9.40 10.43
N ARG A 92 13.78 -10.57 9.82
CA ARG A 92 14.45 -10.73 8.53
C ARG A 92 13.49 -10.84 7.35
N PHE A 93 12.19 -10.65 7.58
CA PHE A 93 11.19 -10.50 6.53
C PHE A 93 11.15 -9.04 6.08
N VAL A 94 12.00 -8.67 5.12
CA VAL A 94 12.17 -7.28 4.65
C VAL A 94 11.90 -7.12 3.15
N GLY A 95 11.31 -8.13 2.51
CA GLY A 95 11.06 -8.12 1.06
C GLY A 95 9.67 -7.64 0.64
N HIS A 96 8.76 -7.36 1.57
CA HIS A 96 7.38 -7.01 1.25
C HIS A 96 6.90 -5.76 2.01
N MET A 97 5.80 -5.15 1.54
CA MET A 97 5.21 -3.96 2.18
C MET A 97 4.28 -4.29 3.36
N THR A 98 4.27 -5.54 3.81
CA THR A 98 3.66 -5.99 5.06
C THR A 98 4.75 -6.29 6.08
N SER A 99 4.43 -6.16 7.36
CA SER A 99 5.37 -6.42 8.45
C SER A 99 4.64 -6.93 9.69
N ALA A 100 5.37 -7.07 10.81
CA ALA A 100 4.77 -7.37 12.10
C ALA A 100 3.62 -6.42 12.43
N LEU A 101 2.56 -6.95 13.00
CA LEU A 101 1.40 -6.20 13.45
C LEU A 101 1.41 -6.06 14.97
N PRO A 102 0.87 -4.97 15.54
CA PRO A 102 0.61 -4.86 16.96
C PRO A 102 -0.29 -6.00 17.45
N TYR A 103 0.10 -6.63 18.56
CA TYR A 103 -0.59 -7.82 19.10
C TYR A 103 -2.09 -7.60 19.41
N PHE A 104 -2.48 -6.38 19.76
CA PHE A 104 -3.86 -6.06 20.09
C PHE A 104 -4.83 -6.27 18.91
N HIS A 105 -4.32 -6.30 17.68
CA HIS A 105 -5.16 -6.61 16.51
C HIS A 105 -5.72 -8.04 16.54
N LEU A 106 -5.03 -8.99 17.17
CA LEU A 106 -5.54 -10.35 17.31
C LEU A 106 -6.85 -10.37 18.13
N SER A 107 -6.86 -9.68 19.27
CA SER A 107 -8.07 -9.56 20.11
C SER A 107 -9.17 -8.76 19.42
N LEU A 108 -8.81 -7.67 18.74
CA LEU A 108 -9.77 -6.86 17.99
C LEU A 108 -10.34 -7.60 16.78
N ALA A 109 -9.58 -8.50 16.14
CA ALA A 109 -10.09 -9.36 15.07
C ALA A 109 -11.20 -10.27 15.57
N LYS A 110 -11.07 -10.83 16.77
CA LYS A 110 -12.13 -11.64 17.41
C LYS A 110 -13.39 -10.80 17.67
N LEU A 111 -13.24 -9.56 18.16
CA LEU A 111 -14.35 -8.63 18.34
C LEU A 111 -15.03 -8.30 17.00
N LEU A 112 -14.24 -8.02 15.96
CA LEU A 112 -14.73 -7.72 14.61
C LEU A 112 -15.56 -8.87 14.05
N VAL A 113 -15.05 -10.09 14.16
CA VAL A 113 -15.74 -11.32 13.71
C VAL A 113 -16.98 -11.59 14.55
N GLY A 114 -16.88 -11.46 15.89
CA GLY A 114 -18.01 -11.71 16.80
C GLY A 114 -19.17 -10.74 16.60
N LEU A 115 -18.91 -9.47 16.29
CA LEU A 115 -19.94 -8.48 15.99
C LEU A 115 -20.49 -8.60 14.56
N ASN A 116 -19.67 -9.05 13.62
CA ASN A 116 -20.00 -9.33 12.21
C ASN A 116 -20.89 -8.27 11.55
N GLN A 117 -20.54 -7.00 11.70
CA GLN A 117 -21.33 -5.88 11.19
C GLN A 117 -21.11 -5.68 9.70
N ASN A 118 -22.19 -5.43 8.95
CA ASN A 118 -22.13 -5.12 7.52
C ASN A 118 -22.22 -3.61 7.29
N LEU A 119 -21.17 -3.01 6.77
CA LEU A 119 -21.03 -1.56 6.61
C LEU A 119 -21.69 -1.01 5.35
N VAL A 120 -22.37 -1.81 4.55
CA VAL A 120 -23.09 -1.32 3.38
C VAL A 120 -24.15 -0.30 3.76
N LYS A 121 -24.85 -0.52 4.91
CA LYS A 121 -25.87 0.42 5.40
C LYS A 121 -25.85 0.58 6.91
N ILE A 122 -26.26 1.77 7.37
CA ILE A 122 -26.24 2.14 8.78
C ILE A 122 -27.14 1.26 9.67
N GLU A 123 -28.23 0.71 9.13
CA GLU A 123 -29.12 -0.17 9.90
C GLU A 123 -28.46 -1.48 10.34
N THR A 124 -27.48 -1.97 9.58
CA THR A 124 -26.73 -3.22 9.83
C THR A 124 -25.34 -3.00 10.40
N SER A 125 -24.92 -1.75 10.58
CA SER A 125 -23.59 -1.39 11.10
C SER A 125 -23.61 -0.45 12.30
N LYS A 126 -24.74 0.22 12.56
CA LYS A 126 -24.95 1.10 13.73
C LYS A 126 -23.69 1.93 14.09
N ALA A 127 -23.03 1.60 15.20
CA ALA A 127 -21.86 2.31 15.70
C ALA A 127 -20.64 2.28 14.75
N PHE A 128 -20.52 1.26 13.88
CA PHE A 128 -19.41 1.16 12.94
C PHE A 128 -19.47 2.21 11.82
N THR A 129 -20.66 2.64 11.39
CA THR A 129 -20.79 3.72 10.41
C THR A 129 -20.20 5.05 10.90
N PRO A 130 -20.59 5.62 12.06
CA PRO A 130 -19.98 6.84 12.57
C PRO A 130 -18.49 6.66 12.93
N LEU A 131 -18.07 5.47 13.40
CA LEU A 131 -16.67 5.16 13.65
C LEU A 131 -15.83 5.25 12.36
N GLU A 132 -16.27 4.63 11.28
CA GLU A 132 -15.54 4.70 10.00
C GLU A 132 -15.47 6.13 9.47
N ARG A 133 -16.57 6.88 9.55
CA ARG A 133 -16.58 8.30 9.18
C ARG A 133 -15.60 9.13 10.02
N GLN A 134 -15.47 8.83 11.31
CA GLN A 134 -14.51 9.49 12.18
C GLN A 134 -13.08 9.16 11.76
N VAL A 135 -12.78 7.89 11.43
CA VAL A 135 -11.46 7.48 10.91
C VAL A 135 -11.13 8.20 9.63
N LEU A 136 -12.07 8.23 8.66
CA LEU A 136 -11.89 9.00 7.42
C LEU A 136 -11.66 10.48 7.71
N GLY A 137 -12.37 11.07 8.67
CA GLY A 137 -12.17 12.47 9.10
C GLY A 137 -10.80 12.72 9.72
N MET A 138 -10.29 11.81 10.56
CA MET A 138 -8.94 11.90 11.14
C MET A 138 -7.87 11.87 10.05
N MET A 139 -7.98 10.94 9.11
CA MET A 139 -7.03 10.81 8.01
C MET A 139 -7.15 11.96 7.00
N HIS A 140 -8.35 12.44 6.74
CA HIS A 140 -8.59 13.63 5.91
C HIS A 140 -7.95 14.88 6.53
N ARG A 141 -8.08 15.07 7.84
CA ARG A 141 -7.44 16.20 8.55
C ARG A 141 -5.92 16.11 8.50
N LEU A 142 -5.37 14.91 8.57
CA LEU A 142 -3.92 14.70 8.44
C LEU A 142 -3.40 15.13 7.06
N VAL A 143 -4.17 14.90 6.00
CA VAL A 143 -3.80 15.24 4.61
C VAL A 143 -4.13 16.71 4.27
N PHE A 144 -5.36 17.16 4.53
CA PHE A 144 -5.89 18.42 4.00
C PHE A 144 -5.99 19.56 5.03
N ALA A 145 -5.77 19.26 6.31
CA ALA A 145 -5.73 20.23 7.42
C ALA A 145 -6.96 21.17 7.51
N GLY A 146 -8.15 20.68 7.17
CA GLY A 146 -9.40 21.44 7.28
C GLY A 146 -9.65 21.96 8.70
N ASN A 147 -10.36 23.08 8.84
CA ASN A 147 -10.71 23.66 10.13
C ASN A 147 -11.84 22.89 10.83
N ASP A 148 -12.09 23.19 12.11
CA ASP A 148 -13.10 22.50 12.92
C ASP A 148 -14.52 22.66 12.36
N GLY A 149 -14.87 23.84 11.83
CA GLY A 149 -16.18 24.09 11.20
C GLY A 149 -16.42 23.19 9.99
N PHE A 150 -15.40 22.95 9.17
CA PHE A 150 -15.47 22.02 8.04
C PHE A 150 -15.81 20.59 8.52
N TYR A 151 -15.12 20.07 9.54
CA TYR A 151 -15.39 18.73 10.06
C TYR A 151 -16.72 18.64 10.80
N GLN A 152 -17.15 19.67 11.52
CA GLN A 152 -18.48 19.72 12.13
C GLN A 152 -19.58 19.59 11.07
N GLN A 153 -19.40 20.23 9.92
CA GLN A 153 -20.37 20.19 8.83
C GLN A 153 -20.35 18.86 8.07
N HIS A 154 -19.17 18.30 7.76
CA HIS A 154 -19.05 17.22 6.78
C HIS A 154 -18.81 15.83 7.35
N LEU A 155 -18.30 15.69 8.60
CA LEU A 155 -17.91 14.41 9.20
C LEU A 155 -19.06 13.38 9.20
N HIS A 156 -20.26 13.79 9.57
CA HIS A 156 -21.45 12.93 9.64
C HIS A 156 -22.58 13.39 8.72
N SER A 157 -22.25 14.12 7.67
CA SER A 157 -23.24 14.59 6.69
C SER A 157 -23.85 13.42 5.90
N ALA A 158 -25.14 13.51 5.55
CA ALA A 158 -25.79 12.56 4.63
C ALA A 158 -25.56 12.91 3.15
N THR A 159 -25.15 14.16 2.86
CA THR A 159 -25.03 14.70 1.50
C THR A 159 -23.60 14.82 1.03
N SER A 160 -22.63 14.60 1.90
CA SER A 160 -21.19 14.68 1.59
C SER A 160 -20.42 13.52 2.19
N SER A 161 -19.19 13.27 1.67
CA SER A 161 -18.28 12.25 2.15
C SER A 161 -16.83 12.75 2.07
N LEU A 162 -16.08 12.61 3.16
CA LEU A 162 -14.65 12.94 3.19
C LEU A 162 -13.78 11.89 2.47
N GLY A 163 -14.36 10.75 2.14
CA GLY A 163 -13.66 9.65 1.49
C GLY A 163 -14.43 8.35 1.57
N THR A 164 -13.79 7.28 1.13
CA THR A 164 -14.33 5.92 1.18
C THR A 164 -13.28 4.96 1.71
N PHE A 165 -13.62 4.20 2.73
CA PHE A 165 -12.80 3.09 3.22
C PHE A 165 -13.05 1.85 2.35
N CYS A 166 -11.99 1.12 2.01
CA CYS A 166 -12.05 -0.05 1.12
C CYS A 166 -10.98 -1.08 1.50
N SER A 167 -10.97 -2.22 0.82
CA SER A 167 -10.06 -3.33 1.12
C SER A 167 -8.59 -3.07 0.74
N GLY A 168 -8.26 -1.96 0.08
CA GLY A 168 -6.86 -1.61 -0.22
C GLY A 168 -6.71 -0.63 -1.37
N GLY A 169 -5.47 -0.20 -1.62
CA GLY A 169 -5.10 0.84 -2.58
C GLY A 169 -5.58 0.60 -4.01
N THR A 170 -5.72 -0.64 -4.44
CA THR A 170 -6.30 -0.94 -5.77
C THR A 170 -7.73 -0.43 -5.90
N LEU A 171 -8.58 -0.68 -4.90
CA LEU A 171 -9.97 -0.20 -4.92
C LEU A 171 -10.04 1.29 -4.59
N ALA A 172 -9.14 1.81 -3.77
CA ALA A 172 -9.02 3.24 -3.52
C ALA A 172 -8.70 4.02 -4.81
N ASN A 173 -7.68 3.58 -5.57
CA ASN A 173 -7.33 4.18 -6.86
C ASN A 173 -8.47 4.03 -7.89
N LEU A 174 -9.14 2.87 -7.94
CA LEU A 174 -10.30 2.68 -8.80
C LEU A 174 -11.43 3.67 -8.44
N ASN A 175 -11.73 3.83 -7.15
CA ASN A 175 -12.77 4.75 -6.69
C ASN A 175 -12.40 6.22 -7.01
N ALA A 176 -11.13 6.62 -6.80
CA ALA A 176 -10.63 7.94 -7.16
C ALA A 176 -10.81 8.23 -8.65
N LEU A 177 -10.38 7.31 -9.51
CA LEU A 177 -10.47 7.47 -10.96
C LEU A 177 -11.92 7.36 -11.47
N TRP A 178 -12.79 6.61 -10.80
CA TRP A 178 -14.22 6.57 -11.08
C TRP A 178 -14.88 7.93 -10.81
N VAL A 179 -14.58 8.53 -9.64
CA VAL A 179 -15.02 9.90 -9.30
C VAL A 179 -14.46 10.92 -10.28
N ALA A 180 -13.16 10.86 -10.59
CA ALA A 180 -12.51 11.75 -11.54
C ALA A 180 -13.14 11.65 -12.94
N ARG A 181 -13.44 10.44 -13.43
CA ARG A 181 -14.09 10.22 -14.72
C ARG A 181 -15.46 10.88 -14.78
N ASN A 182 -16.29 10.66 -13.78
CA ASN A 182 -17.66 11.18 -13.79
C ASN A 182 -17.68 12.72 -13.62
N ASN A 183 -16.75 13.28 -12.83
CA ASN A 183 -16.61 14.73 -12.68
C ASN A 183 -15.98 15.40 -13.91
N ALA A 184 -15.13 14.70 -14.67
CA ALA A 184 -14.54 15.24 -15.90
C ALA A 184 -15.59 15.47 -17.00
N LEU A 185 -16.67 14.71 -17.00
CA LEU A 185 -17.76 14.76 -18.00
C LEU A 185 -19.11 14.91 -17.26
N PRO A 186 -19.37 16.09 -16.65
CA PRO A 186 -20.57 16.30 -15.84
C PRO A 186 -21.85 16.32 -16.71
N PRO A 187 -23.04 16.19 -16.11
CA PRO A 187 -24.30 16.36 -16.79
C PRO A 187 -24.41 17.72 -17.49
N VAL A 188 -24.95 17.72 -18.70
CA VAL A 188 -25.27 18.91 -19.50
C VAL A 188 -26.65 18.75 -20.15
N ALA A 189 -27.15 19.77 -20.82
CA ALA A 189 -28.44 19.69 -21.50
C ALA A 189 -28.49 18.49 -22.48
N GLY A 190 -29.43 17.58 -22.25
CA GLY A 190 -29.60 16.36 -23.05
C GLY A 190 -28.71 15.17 -22.62
N PHE A 191 -27.87 15.33 -21.58
CA PHE A 191 -27.02 14.27 -21.02
C PHE A 191 -27.13 14.29 -19.49
N ARG A 192 -27.55 13.18 -18.89
CA ARG A 192 -27.84 13.07 -17.45
C ARG A 192 -26.58 12.68 -16.60
N GLY A 193 -25.48 12.41 -17.25
CA GLY A 193 -24.23 11.94 -16.63
C GLY A 193 -23.87 10.52 -17.01
N ILE A 194 -22.60 10.16 -16.79
CA ILE A 194 -22.05 8.85 -17.15
C ILE A 194 -22.79 7.70 -16.44
N SER A 195 -23.20 7.92 -15.20
CA SER A 195 -23.94 6.89 -14.42
C SER A 195 -25.28 6.50 -15.05
N GLU A 196 -25.92 7.40 -15.79
CA GLU A 196 -27.21 7.17 -16.40
C GLU A 196 -27.12 6.84 -17.91
N ASP A 197 -26.34 7.62 -18.65
CA ASP A 197 -26.33 7.56 -20.11
C ASP A 197 -25.07 6.87 -20.66
N GLY A 198 -24.07 6.59 -19.82
CA GLY A 198 -22.86 5.86 -20.20
C GLY A 198 -21.75 6.73 -20.78
N LEU A 199 -20.56 6.15 -20.92
CA LEU A 199 -19.34 6.85 -21.33
C LEU A 199 -19.38 7.31 -22.78
N ILE A 200 -19.95 6.51 -23.70
CA ILE A 200 -20.03 6.85 -25.14
C ILE A 200 -20.86 8.10 -25.33
N ALA A 201 -22.04 8.16 -24.71
CA ALA A 201 -22.92 9.33 -24.77
C ALA A 201 -22.21 10.56 -24.14
N ALA A 202 -21.50 10.39 -23.03
CA ALA A 202 -20.73 11.46 -22.41
C ALA A 202 -19.68 12.05 -23.38
N MET A 203 -18.90 11.21 -24.04
CA MET A 203 -17.87 11.64 -25.00
C MET A 203 -18.47 12.38 -26.18
N GLN A 204 -19.63 11.92 -26.70
CA GLN A 204 -20.35 12.58 -27.77
C GLN A 204 -20.86 13.97 -27.35
N HIS A 205 -21.54 14.07 -26.19
CA HIS A 205 -22.10 15.33 -25.72
C HIS A 205 -21.01 16.36 -25.35
N HIS A 206 -19.85 15.91 -24.86
CA HIS A 206 -18.72 16.76 -24.57
C HIS A 206 -17.78 16.99 -25.76
N ASN A 207 -18.09 16.40 -26.93
CA ASN A 207 -17.29 16.50 -28.15
C ASN A 207 -15.81 16.16 -27.96
N ILE A 208 -15.53 15.04 -27.29
CA ILE A 208 -14.17 14.53 -27.10
C ILE A 208 -14.02 13.14 -27.70
N ASN A 209 -12.81 12.84 -28.20
CA ASN A 209 -12.48 11.56 -28.84
C ASN A 209 -11.69 10.62 -27.94
N GLN A 210 -11.10 11.13 -26.85
CA GLN A 210 -10.36 10.33 -25.86
C GLN A 210 -10.45 10.96 -24.47
N LEU A 211 -10.39 10.11 -23.43
CA LEU A 211 -10.34 10.50 -22.04
C LEU A 211 -9.12 9.82 -21.39
N ALA A 212 -8.11 10.59 -21.00
CA ALA A 212 -6.79 10.09 -20.68
C ALA A 212 -6.39 10.32 -19.21
N VAL A 213 -5.53 9.46 -18.71
CA VAL A 213 -4.81 9.62 -17.43
C VAL A 213 -3.31 9.67 -17.71
N ILE A 214 -2.59 10.57 -17.04
CA ILE A 214 -1.14 10.67 -17.13
C ILE A 214 -0.55 10.24 -15.78
N SER A 215 0.45 9.37 -15.79
CA SER A 215 1.13 8.90 -14.59
C SER A 215 2.57 8.46 -14.88
N SER A 216 3.34 8.23 -13.83
CA SER A 216 4.66 7.61 -13.90
C SER A 216 4.59 6.18 -14.47
N ALA A 217 5.59 5.80 -15.27
CA ALA A 217 5.81 4.40 -15.64
C ALA A 217 6.03 3.49 -14.41
N ARG A 218 6.39 4.08 -13.26
CA ARG A 218 6.52 3.41 -11.96
C ARG A 218 5.22 3.34 -11.16
N GLY A 219 4.12 3.86 -11.73
CA GLY A 219 2.79 3.77 -11.11
C GLY A 219 2.35 2.32 -10.93
N HIS A 220 1.69 2.06 -9.81
CA HIS A 220 1.21 0.73 -9.48
C HIS A 220 0.27 0.19 -10.56
N TYR A 221 0.29 -1.14 -10.80
CA TYR A 221 -0.53 -1.79 -11.84
C TYR A 221 -2.04 -1.56 -11.65
N SER A 222 -2.48 -1.18 -10.46
CA SER A 222 -3.89 -0.83 -10.17
C SER A 222 -4.44 0.27 -11.07
N LEU A 223 -3.60 1.21 -11.50
CA LEU A 223 -3.99 2.29 -12.41
C LEU A 223 -4.42 1.73 -13.77
N ALA A 224 -3.62 0.85 -14.36
CA ALA A 224 -3.96 0.19 -15.63
C ALA A 224 -5.20 -0.70 -15.49
N LYS A 225 -5.36 -1.36 -14.33
CA LYS A 225 -6.56 -2.15 -14.01
C LYS A 225 -7.79 -1.27 -13.86
N ALA A 226 -7.68 -0.09 -13.26
CA ALA A 226 -8.76 0.87 -13.14
C ALA A 226 -9.19 1.40 -14.53
N MET A 227 -8.24 1.71 -15.42
CA MET A 227 -8.56 2.14 -16.80
C MET A 227 -9.34 1.08 -17.58
N ASP A 228 -8.97 -0.19 -17.40
CA ASP A 228 -9.68 -1.33 -18.00
C ASP A 228 -11.12 -1.43 -17.46
N LEU A 229 -11.27 -1.48 -16.14
CA LEU A 229 -12.56 -1.60 -15.45
C LEU A 229 -13.50 -0.41 -15.72
N LEU A 230 -12.97 0.80 -15.87
CA LEU A 230 -13.74 2.00 -16.19
C LEU A 230 -14.12 2.12 -17.68
N GLY A 231 -13.75 1.15 -18.51
CA GLY A 231 -14.08 1.13 -19.94
C GLY A 231 -13.30 2.14 -20.79
N LEU A 232 -12.20 2.68 -20.24
CA LEU A 232 -11.34 3.64 -20.95
C LEU A 232 -10.28 2.96 -21.82
N GLY A 233 -9.87 1.75 -21.41
CA GLY A 233 -8.76 1.01 -22.02
C GLY A 233 -7.39 1.43 -21.48
N LYS A 234 -6.49 0.45 -21.36
CA LYS A 234 -5.13 0.65 -20.81
C LYS A 234 -4.27 1.60 -21.65
N SER A 235 -4.57 1.75 -22.94
CA SER A 235 -3.88 2.68 -23.84
C SER A 235 -4.11 4.14 -23.50
N GLN A 236 -5.17 4.46 -22.76
CA GLN A 236 -5.47 5.81 -22.28
C GLN A 236 -4.74 6.15 -20.96
N LEU A 237 -4.00 5.21 -20.39
CA LEU A 237 -3.02 5.47 -19.34
C LEU A 237 -1.67 5.81 -19.97
N HIS A 238 -1.36 7.10 -20.07
CA HIS A 238 -0.08 7.58 -20.59
C HIS A 238 0.98 7.51 -19.51
N LYS A 239 1.77 6.44 -19.55
CA LYS A 239 2.88 6.23 -18.62
C LYS A 239 4.13 6.92 -19.15
N LEU A 240 4.61 7.93 -18.41
CA LEU A 240 5.83 8.65 -18.75
C LEU A 240 7.06 7.98 -18.11
N ASN A 241 8.14 7.90 -18.88
CA ASN A 241 9.40 7.37 -18.38
C ASN A 241 10.01 8.29 -17.33
N CYS A 242 10.58 7.70 -16.30
CA CYS A 242 11.13 8.41 -15.14
C CYS A 242 12.57 7.94 -14.88
N PRO A 243 13.56 8.37 -15.70
CA PRO A 243 14.97 7.95 -15.54
C PRO A 243 15.53 8.38 -14.17
N GLN A 244 15.07 9.51 -13.63
CA GLN A 244 15.41 10.03 -12.30
C GLN A 244 14.48 9.47 -11.19
N GLN A 245 13.72 8.43 -11.48
CA GLN A 245 12.76 7.75 -10.59
C GLN A 245 11.49 8.54 -10.28
N THR A 246 11.33 9.78 -10.72
CA THR A 246 10.18 10.68 -10.52
C THR A 246 9.67 11.25 -11.83
N LEU A 247 8.40 11.66 -11.86
CA LEU A 247 7.81 12.37 -12.98
C LEU A 247 8.49 13.74 -13.20
N ASP A 248 8.66 14.11 -14.46
CA ASP A 248 9.01 15.46 -14.86
C ASP A 248 7.72 16.25 -15.16
N PRO A 249 7.39 17.30 -14.39
CA PRO A 249 6.18 18.08 -14.59
C PRO A 249 6.06 18.72 -15.98
N GLN A 250 7.18 19.08 -16.60
CA GLN A 250 7.19 19.64 -17.96
C GLN A 250 6.76 18.60 -19.00
N GLN A 251 7.24 17.35 -18.87
CA GLN A 251 6.79 16.26 -19.75
C GLN A 251 5.31 15.94 -19.54
N VAL A 252 4.82 16.03 -18.30
CA VAL A 252 3.38 15.84 -17.99
C VAL A 252 2.55 16.93 -18.68
N LEU A 253 2.96 18.19 -18.58
CA LEU A 253 2.28 19.33 -19.21
C LEU A 253 2.26 19.17 -20.73
N GLN A 254 3.43 18.91 -21.35
CA GLN A 254 3.53 18.70 -22.80
C GLN A 254 2.62 17.56 -23.28
N LYS A 255 2.59 16.44 -22.54
CA LYS A 255 1.72 15.33 -22.87
C LYS A 255 0.24 15.68 -22.74
N GLY A 256 -0.13 16.43 -21.70
CA GLY A 256 -1.49 16.93 -21.51
C GLY A 256 -1.94 17.84 -22.66
N GLN A 257 -1.11 18.80 -23.03
CA GLN A 257 -1.36 19.72 -24.14
C GLN A 257 -1.50 18.97 -25.48
N GLN A 258 -0.67 17.95 -25.72
CA GLN A 258 -0.80 17.10 -26.90
C GLN A 258 -2.15 16.38 -26.96
N ILE A 259 -2.63 15.84 -25.82
CA ILE A 259 -3.95 15.17 -25.74
C ILE A 259 -5.08 16.18 -26.07
N LEU A 260 -5.01 17.38 -25.51
CA LEU A 260 -6.00 18.44 -25.76
C LEU A 260 -6.03 18.86 -27.23
N GLN A 261 -4.86 19.05 -27.87
CA GLN A 261 -4.74 19.39 -29.29
C GLN A 261 -5.32 18.32 -30.23
N GLN A 262 -5.30 17.05 -29.77
CA GLN A 262 -5.90 15.92 -30.51
C GLN A 262 -7.40 15.75 -30.28
N GLY A 263 -8.05 16.71 -29.60
CA GLY A 263 -9.48 16.66 -29.30
C GLY A 263 -9.83 15.76 -28.12
N GLY A 264 -8.84 15.37 -27.32
CA GLY A 264 -9.03 14.59 -26.09
C GLY A 264 -9.21 15.49 -24.86
N ARG A 265 -9.38 14.82 -23.70
CA ARG A 265 -9.38 15.45 -22.38
C ARG A 265 -8.47 14.67 -21.43
N VAL A 266 -7.65 15.35 -20.65
CA VAL A 266 -6.97 14.75 -19.52
C VAL A 266 -7.98 14.67 -18.37
N MET A 267 -8.32 13.46 -17.96
CA MET A 267 -9.23 13.21 -16.84
C MET A 267 -8.54 13.40 -15.51
N ALA A 268 -7.32 12.86 -15.40
CA ALA A 268 -6.52 12.95 -14.19
C ALA A 268 -5.01 12.89 -14.46
N ILE A 269 -4.26 13.57 -13.61
CA ILE A 269 -2.84 13.31 -13.38
C ILE A 269 -2.73 12.53 -12.09
N VAL A 270 -1.92 11.46 -12.09
CA VAL A 270 -1.66 10.65 -10.89
C VAL A 270 -0.21 10.82 -10.48
N GLY A 271 0.03 11.55 -9.40
CA GLY A 271 1.32 11.63 -8.71
C GLY A 271 1.47 10.46 -7.75
N ILE A 272 2.69 9.92 -7.63
CA ILE A 272 2.99 8.79 -6.75
C ILE A 272 3.75 9.30 -5.53
N ALA A 273 3.22 9.07 -4.35
CA ALA A 273 3.91 9.35 -3.08
C ALA A 273 4.44 8.05 -2.46
N GLY A 274 5.60 7.61 -2.95
CA GLY A 274 6.23 6.36 -2.55
C GLY A 274 6.00 5.23 -3.55
N THR A 275 6.80 5.18 -4.61
CA THR A 275 6.75 4.10 -5.61
C THR A 275 7.01 2.74 -5.00
N THR A 276 6.32 1.71 -5.49
CA THR A 276 6.41 0.33 -4.96
C THR A 276 7.83 -0.23 -5.02
N GLU A 277 8.61 0.13 -6.01
CA GLU A 277 9.93 -0.45 -6.26
C GLU A 277 11.04 0.27 -5.52
N THR A 278 11.00 1.61 -5.45
CA THR A 278 12.12 2.43 -4.99
C THR A 278 11.77 3.42 -3.88
N GLY A 279 10.47 3.61 -3.56
CA GLY A 279 10.01 4.54 -2.53
C GLY A 279 10.07 6.02 -2.93
N HIS A 280 10.39 6.35 -4.20
CA HIS A 280 10.47 7.73 -4.65
C HIS A 280 9.11 8.41 -4.65
N ILE A 281 9.14 9.73 -4.51
CA ILE A 281 7.96 10.60 -4.44
C ILE A 281 8.03 11.57 -5.61
N ASP A 282 6.97 11.64 -6.41
CA ASP A 282 6.85 12.59 -7.49
C ASP A 282 6.78 14.03 -6.95
N PRO A 283 7.14 15.06 -7.73
CA PRO A 283 7.08 16.47 -7.33
C PRO A 283 5.62 16.94 -7.28
N LEU A 284 4.94 16.66 -6.14
CA LEU A 284 3.49 16.81 -6.00
C LEU A 284 3.02 18.26 -6.13
N ASP A 285 3.81 19.23 -5.64
CA ASP A 285 3.49 20.65 -5.75
C ASP A 285 3.39 21.10 -7.20
N GLU A 286 4.41 20.76 -7.99
CA GLU A 286 4.48 21.14 -9.40
C GLU A 286 3.46 20.37 -10.24
N LEU A 287 3.19 19.11 -9.91
CA LEU A 287 2.15 18.32 -10.56
C LEU A 287 0.75 18.86 -10.29
N ALA A 288 0.50 19.41 -9.09
CA ALA A 288 -0.76 20.09 -8.78
C ALA A 288 -0.96 21.36 -9.64
N GLU A 289 0.12 22.11 -9.89
CA GLU A 289 0.08 23.28 -10.78
C GLU A 289 -0.22 22.86 -12.23
N VAL A 290 0.43 21.80 -12.71
CA VAL A 290 0.16 21.23 -14.05
C VAL A 290 -1.29 20.73 -14.16
N ALA A 291 -1.81 20.08 -13.13
CA ALA A 291 -3.20 19.61 -13.12
C ALA A 291 -4.20 20.78 -13.19
N SER A 292 -3.89 21.88 -12.47
CA SER A 292 -4.68 23.11 -12.51
C SER A 292 -4.64 23.75 -13.91
N GLU A 293 -3.46 23.83 -14.56
CA GLU A 293 -3.33 24.37 -15.91
C GLU A 293 -4.10 23.55 -16.94
N LEU A 294 -4.06 22.23 -16.83
CA LEU A 294 -4.79 21.31 -17.72
C LEU A 294 -6.28 21.16 -17.35
N ASN A 295 -6.72 21.81 -16.26
CA ASN A 295 -8.08 21.70 -15.72
C ASN A 295 -8.53 20.24 -15.57
N CYS A 296 -7.71 19.44 -14.87
CA CYS A 296 -7.97 18.02 -14.66
C CYS A 296 -7.81 17.65 -13.18
N HIS A 297 -8.35 16.49 -12.81
CA HIS A 297 -8.27 15.96 -11.44
C HIS A 297 -6.82 15.60 -11.08
N PHE A 298 -6.34 16.06 -9.94
CA PHE A 298 -5.06 15.65 -9.39
C PHE A 298 -5.27 14.58 -8.32
N HIS A 299 -4.86 13.35 -8.63
CA HIS A 299 -4.87 12.24 -7.70
C HIS A 299 -3.47 11.92 -7.21
N VAL A 300 -3.32 11.68 -5.90
CA VAL A 300 -2.05 11.21 -5.33
C VAL A 300 -2.23 9.78 -4.81
N ASP A 301 -1.52 8.84 -5.44
CA ASP A 301 -1.37 7.48 -4.89
C ASP A 301 -0.30 7.51 -3.80
N ALA A 302 -0.75 7.70 -2.57
CA ALA A 302 0.06 7.68 -1.35
C ALA A 302 -0.17 6.40 -0.53
N ALA A 303 -0.56 5.31 -1.19
CA ALA A 303 -0.84 4.03 -0.54
C ALA A 303 0.33 3.56 0.35
N TRP A 304 1.56 3.83 -0.07
CA TRP A 304 2.74 3.56 0.75
C TRP A 304 3.18 4.78 1.57
N GLY A 305 3.50 5.88 0.91
CA GLY A 305 4.16 7.01 1.54
C GLY A 305 3.26 7.87 2.44
N GLY A 306 1.95 7.73 2.35
CA GLY A 306 1.01 8.59 3.09
C GLY A 306 1.15 8.53 4.62
N ALA A 307 1.60 7.40 5.17
CA ALA A 307 1.90 7.31 6.60
C ALA A 307 3.04 8.24 7.04
N THR A 308 3.88 8.71 6.13
CA THR A 308 4.97 9.67 6.41
C THR A 308 4.43 11.00 6.96
N LEU A 309 3.16 11.35 6.70
CA LEU A 309 2.50 12.53 7.25
C LEU A 309 2.39 12.54 8.78
N PHE A 310 2.53 11.39 9.43
CA PHE A 310 2.57 11.34 10.90
C PHE A 310 3.87 11.91 11.47
N SER A 311 4.99 11.88 10.72
CA SER A 311 6.28 12.41 11.16
C SER A 311 6.42 13.90 10.80
N GLU A 312 6.56 14.77 11.79
CA GLU A 312 6.82 16.20 11.56
C GLU A 312 8.12 16.42 10.76
N ARG A 313 9.12 15.58 11.00
CA ARG A 313 10.41 15.64 10.33
C ARG A 313 10.33 15.27 8.85
N HIS A 314 9.50 14.30 8.50
CA HIS A 314 9.48 13.71 7.16
C HIS A 314 8.22 14.06 6.35
N ALA A 315 7.17 14.60 6.96
CA ALA A 315 5.97 15.08 6.24
C ALA A 315 6.30 16.05 5.09
N PRO A 316 7.32 16.94 5.20
CA PRO A 316 7.70 17.82 4.08
C PRO A 316 8.12 17.10 2.79
N LEU A 317 8.46 15.81 2.85
CA LEU A 317 8.71 15.01 1.64
C LEU A 317 7.44 14.87 0.78
N LEU A 318 6.27 15.06 1.36
CA LEU A 318 4.96 14.96 0.71
C LEU A 318 4.33 16.34 0.45
N SER A 319 5.13 17.42 0.44
CA SER A 319 4.65 18.77 0.11
C SER A 319 3.86 18.76 -1.20
N GLY A 320 2.69 19.40 -1.23
CA GLY A 320 1.77 19.39 -2.37
C GLY A 320 0.68 18.31 -2.30
N ILE A 321 0.77 17.33 -1.38
CA ILE A 321 -0.28 16.31 -1.24
C ILE A 321 -1.63 16.93 -0.84
N GLU A 322 -1.61 18.01 -0.06
CA GLU A 322 -2.80 18.77 0.37
C GLU A 322 -3.50 19.53 -0.78
N LYS A 323 -2.80 19.70 -1.91
CA LYS A 323 -3.37 20.30 -3.13
C LYS A 323 -4.17 19.30 -3.95
N ALA A 324 -3.97 17.98 -3.75
CA ALA A 324 -4.65 16.93 -4.50
C ALA A 324 -6.18 16.97 -4.32
N ASP A 325 -6.92 16.64 -5.37
CA ASP A 325 -8.38 16.45 -5.31
C ASP A 325 -8.75 15.15 -4.62
N SER A 326 -7.90 14.13 -4.73
CA SER A 326 -8.04 12.87 -4.00
C SER A 326 -6.70 12.23 -3.66
N VAL A 327 -6.67 11.49 -2.54
CA VAL A 327 -5.48 10.80 -2.03
C VAL A 327 -5.82 9.38 -1.62
N THR A 328 -5.07 8.40 -2.13
CA THR A 328 -5.13 7.01 -1.69
C THR A 328 -4.16 6.77 -0.54
N LEU A 329 -4.63 6.09 0.52
CA LEU A 329 -3.83 5.66 1.67
C LEU A 329 -4.11 4.18 1.98
N ASP A 330 -3.07 3.40 2.32
CA ASP A 330 -3.22 2.02 2.78
C ASP A 330 -2.84 1.88 4.26
N ALA A 331 -3.84 1.68 5.10
CA ALA A 331 -3.62 1.47 6.53
C ALA A 331 -2.94 0.11 6.81
N HIS A 332 -3.15 -0.89 5.94
CA HIS A 332 -2.52 -2.21 6.07
C HIS A 332 -1.03 -2.25 5.64
N LYS A 333 -0.45 -1.09 5.31
CA LYS A 333 0.99 -0.93 5.06
C LYS A 333 1.68 -0.31 6.27
N GLN A 334 2.22 0.89 6.19
CA GLN A 334 2.97 1.53 7.29
C GLN A 334 2.12 2.08 8.45
N MET A 335 0.81 1.88 8.43
CA MET A 335 -0.02 2.14 9.62
C MET A 335 -0.26 0.86 10.45
N TYR A 336 0.37 -0.26 10.07
CA TYR A 336 0.41 -1.52 10.81
C TYR A 336 -0.98 -2.09 11.16
N VAL A 337 -1.94 -1.93 10.26
CA VAL A 337 -3.28 -2.52 10.36
C VAL A 337 -3.32 -3.83 9.57
N PRO A 338 -4.08 -4.84 10.00
CA PRO A 338 -4.24 -6.08 9.23
C PRO A 338 -4.70 -5.83 7.79
N MET A 339 -4.36 -6.76 6.88
CA MET A 339 -4.75 -6.70 5.46
C MET A 339 -6.26 -6.47 5.29
N GLY A 340 -6.63 -5.74 4.24
CA GLY A 340 -8.02 -5.37 3.97
C GLY A 340 -8.39 -3.96 4.46
N ALA A 341 -7.42 -3.06 4.61
CA ALA A 341 -7.62 -1.69 5.10
C ALA A 341 -6.92 -0.67 4.20
N GLY A 342 -7.66 -0.06 3.30
CA GLY A 342 -7.25 1.06 2.47
C GLY A 342 -8.33 2.13 2.44
N MET A 343 -8.03 3.29 1.88
CA MET A 343 -9.00 4.37 1.72
C MET A 343 -8.62 5.32 0.61
N VAL A 344 -9.61 5.98 0.04
CA VAL A 344 -9.46 7.20 -0.75
C VAL A 344 -10.09 8.36 0.02
N LEU A 345 -9.42 9.49 0.05
CA LEU A 345 -9.89 10.74 0.64
C LEU A 345 -10.11 11.77 -0.48
N PHE A 346 -11.16 12.58 -0.36
CA PHE A 346 -11.52 13.62 -1.31
C PHE A 346 -11.46 14.99 -0.66
N LYS A 347 -10.70 15.91 -1.24
CA LYS A 347 -10.58 17.29 -0.76
C LYS A 347 -11.92 18.01 -0.74
N ASP A 348 -12.67 17.91 -1.86
CA ASP A 348 -14.06 18.35 -1.93
C ASP A 348 -14.99 17.25 -1.39
N PRO A 349 -15.69 17.49 -0.26
CA PRO A 349 -16.60 16.51 0.32
C PRO A 349 -17.81 16.17 -0.56
N LEU A 350 -18.04 16.92 -1.66
CA LEU A 350 -19.11 16.68 -2.62
C LEU A 350 -18.65 15.86 -3.84
N ALA A 351 -17.34 15.69 -4.04
CA ALA A 351 -16.77 15.00 -5.21
C ALA A 351 -17.35 13.59 -5.41
N GLY A 352 -17.54 12.84 -4.33
CA GLY A 352 -18.10 11.49 -4.36
C GLY A 352 -19.58 11.41 -4.79
N ASN A 353 -20.27 12.55 -4.87
CA ASN A 353 -21.69 12.54 -5.33
C ASN A 353 -21.81 12.15 -6.79
N ALA A 354 -20.76 12.36 -7.60
CA ALA A 354 -20.72 11.95 -9.01
C ALA A 354 -20.86 10.43 -9.24
N VAL A 355 -20.63 9.64 -8.19
CA VAL A 355 -20.71 8.17 -8.22
C VAL A 355 -21.69 7.63 -7.17
N ARG A 356 -22.54 8.49 -6.62
CA ARG A 356 -23.50 8.10 -5.57
C ARG A 356 -24.63 7.27 -6.17
N HIS A 357 -24.84 6.08 -5.65
CA HIS A 357 -25.92 5.19 -5.99
C HIS A 357 -26.99 5.14 -4.90
N HIS A 358 -28.23 4.94 -5.32
CA HIS A 358 -29.37 4.74 -4.45
C HIS A 358 -30.11 3.45 -4.81
N ALA A 359 -30.52 2.70 -3.79
CA ALA A 359 -31.36 1.52 -3.94
C ALA A 359 -32.45 1.55 -2.85
N GLN A 360 -33.71 1.43 -3.24
CA GLN A 360 -34.85 1.62 -2.32
C GLN A 360 -34.80 0.76 -1.05
N TYR A 361 -34.28 -0.46 -1.18
CA TYR A 361 -34.24 -1.43 -0.07
C TYR A 361 -32.98 -1.35 0.80
N ILE A 362 -31.87 -0.72 0.34
CA ILE A 362 -30.58 -0.78 1.03
C ILE A 362 -29.88 0.57 1.13
N LEU A 363 -29.90 1.40 0.09
CA LEU A 363 -29.22 2.69 0.01
C LEU A 363 -30.25 3.82 -0.17
N ARG A 364 -30.91 4.20 0.93
CA ARG A 364 -32.00 5.16 0.88
C ARG A 364 -31.51 6.58 0.71
N GLN A 365 -32.25 7.39 -0.04
CA GLN A 365 -31.97 8.82 -0.20
C GLN A 365 -31.99 9.51 1.18
N GLY A 366 -30.98 10.33 1.46
CA GLY A 366 -30.83 11.02 2.74
C GLY A 366 -30.30 10.16 3.87
N SER A 367 -30.01 8.87 3.65
CA SER A 367 -29.33 8.01 4.64
C SER A 367 -27.82 8.27 4.66
N LYS A 368 -27.17 7.79 5.74
CA LYS A 368 -25.72 7.85 5.93
C LYS A 368 -25.03 6.55 5.52
N ASP A 369 -25.59 5.83 4.55
CA ASP A 369 -25.11 4.54 4.13
C ASP A 369 -23.76 4.65 3.40
N LEU A 370 -22.78 3.89 3.85
CA LEU A 370 -21.40 3.94 3.33
C LEU A 370 -21.28 3.30 1.93
N GLY A 371 -22.14 2.34 1.62
CA GLY A 371 -22.17 1.70 0.29
C GLY A 371 -22.59 2.62 -0.86
N ALA A 372 -23.13 3.81 -0.57
CA ALA A 372 -23.65 4.72 -1.61
C ALA A 372 -22.55 5.27 -2.55
N THR A 373 -21.33 5.43 -2.08
CA THR A 373 -20.19 6.04 -2.83
C THR A 373 -18.99 5.09 -2.96
N SER A 374 -19.18 3.81 -2.62
CA SER A 374 -18.13 2.78 -2.64
C SER A 374 -18.34 1.83 -3.83
N VAL A 375 -17.26 1.35 -4.40
CA VAL A 375 -17.26 0.22 -5.33
C VAL A 375 -17.69 -1.07 -4.62
N GLU A 376 -17.35 -1.20 -3.33
CA GLU A 376 -17.72 -2.34 -2.50
C GLU A 376 -19.14 -2.18 -1.93
N GLY A 377 -19.92 -3.25 -1.95
CA GLY A 377 -21.20 -3.32 -1.28
C GLY A 377 -21.04 -3.76 0.18
N SER A 378 -21.39 -5.03 0.44
CA SER A 378 -21.24 -5.63 1.78
C SER A 378 -19.77 -5.80 2.13
N ARG A 379 -19.35 -5.26 3.29
CA ARG A 379 -17.99 -5.38 3.83
C ARG A 379 -17.98 -5.30 5.34
N ASN A 380 -16.90 -5.77 5.94
CA ASN A 380 -16.70 -5.73 7.39
C ASN A 380 -16.18 -4.36 7.88
N GLY A 381 -16.13 -4.18 9.18
CA GLY A 381 -15.74 -2.93 9.84
C GLY A 381 -14.24 -2.75 10.06
N MET A 382 -13.38 -2.97 9.07
CA MET A 382 -11.92 -2.86 9.19
C MET A 382 -11.42 -1.49 9.65
N ALA A 383 -12.20 -0.43 9.47
CA ALA A 383 -11.88 0.89 10.01
C ALA A 383 -11.70 0.88 11.54
N MET A 384 -12.34 -0.07 12.26
CA MET A 384 -12.14 -0.26 13.70
C MET A 384 -10.69 -0.59 14.05
N MET A 385 -10.00 -1.35 13.21
CA MET A 385 -8.58 -1.67 13.42
C MET A 385 -7.71 -0.42 13.34
N LEU A 386 -7.94 0.42 12.33
CA LEU A 386 -7.22 1.70 12.21
C LEU A 386 -7.61 2.66 13.34
N TYR A 387 -8.89 2.74 13.70
CA TYR A 387 -9.36 3.54 14.83
C TYR A 387 -8.59 3.20 16.11
N ALA A 388 -8.50 1.92 16.43
CA ALA A 388 -7.75 1.43 17.59
C ALA A 388 -6.27 1.79 17.52
N SER A 389 -5.63 1.58 16.37
CA SER A 389 -4.22 1.92 16.16
C SER A 389 -3.95 3.41 16.33
N LEU A 390 -4.80 4.27 15.77
CA LEU A 390 -4.67 5.73 15.91
C LEU A 390 -4.78 6.19 17.37
N HIS A 391 -5.59 5.51 18.20
CA HIS A 391 -5.74 5.86 19.63
C HIS A 391 -4.67 5.23 20.52
N ILE A 392 -4.25 3.99 20.23
CA ILE A 392 -3.29 3.25 21.07
C ILE A 392 -1.86 3.74 20.80
N LEU A 393 -1.49 3.93 19.55
CA LEU A 393 -0.16 4.42 19.16
C LEU A 393 -0.10 5.95 19.22
N GLY A 394 -1.18 6.62 18.85
CA GLY A 394 -1.23 8.07 18.72
C GLY A 394 -0.31 8.60 17.61
N ARG A 395 -0.39 9.89 17.33
CA ARG A 395 0.47 10.54 16.32
C ARG A 395 1.96 10.36 16.64
N GLN A 396 2.36 10.57 17.90
CA GLN A 396 3.76 10.45 18.32
C GLN A 396 4.30 9.02 18.19
N GLY A 397 3.46 8.00 18.42
CA GLY A 397 3.86 6.61 18.21
C GLY A 397 4.12 6.30 16.74
N TYR A 398 3.24 6.75 15.85
CA TYR A 398 3.47 6.63 14.41
C TYR A 398 4.70 7.41 13.95
N GLU A 399 4.92 8.63 14.45
CA GLU A 399 6.12 9.42 14.14
C GLU A 399 7.40 8.65 14.45
N LEU A 400 7.50 8.07 15.66
CA LEU A 400 8.65 7.26 16.05
C LEU A 400 8.86 6.05 15.13
N LEU A 401 7.79 5.35 14.76
CA LEU A 401 7.85 4.18 13.85
C LEU A 401 8.33 4.59 12.45
N ILE A 402 7.83 5.70 11.92
CA ILE A 402 8.23 6.23 10.62
C ILE A 402 9.69 6.68 10.64
N ASP A 403 10.08 7.50 11.62
CA ASP A 403 11.45 8.01 11.75
C ASP A 403 12.45 6.87 11.86
N GLU A 404 12.14 5.84 12.64
CA GLU A 404 12.98 4.66 12.78
C GLU A 404 13.09 3.86 11.48
N SER A 405 11.99 3.67 10.77
CA SER A 405 11.99 2.94 9.49
C SER A 405 12.90 3.61 8.46
N LEU A 406 12.85 4.95 8.37
CA LEU A 406 13.72 5.72 7.49
C LEU A 406 15.19 5.70 7.97
N ALA A 407 15.42 5.72 9.28
CA ALA A 407 16.76 5.59 9.85
C ALA A 407 17.38 4.21 9.53
N LYS A 408 16.62 3.13 9.66
CA LYS A 408 17.03 1.78 9.27
C LYS A 408 17.41 1.71 7.79
N ALA A 409 16.64 2.33 6.91
CA ALA A 409 16.94 2.33 5.48
C ALA A 409 18.27 3.04 5.18
N ARG A 410 18.50 4.19 5.79
CA ARG A 410 19.78 4.91 5.69
C ARG A 410 20.95 4.08 6.24
N LYS A 411 20.74 3.41 7.37
CA LYS A 411 21.77 2.54 7.96
C LYS A 411 22.08 1.35 7.06
N PHE A 412 21.06 0.71 6.49
CA PHE A 412 21.28 -0.41 5.57
C PHE A 412 21.99 0.03 4.30
N ALA A 413 21.64 1.20 3.74
CA ALA A 413 22.38 1.78 2.62
C ALA A 413 23.87 1.99 2.94
N GLN A 414 24.20 2.44 4.16
CA GLN A 414 25.60 2.55 4.61
C GLN A 414 26.30 1.20 4.68
N LEU A 415 25.65 0.16 5.23
CA LEU A 415 26.20 -1.19 5.28
C LEU A 415 26.47 -1.75 3.88
N ILE A 416 25.53 -1.56 2.94
CA ILE A 416 25.69 -1.97 1.54
C ILE A 416 26.87 -1.24 0.89
N LYS A 417 26.98 0.08 1.05
CA LYS A 417 28.09 0.89 0.48
C LYS A 417 29.46 0.50 1.05
N ALA A 418 29.51 0.11 2.33
CA ALA A 418 30.73 -0.33 2.98
C ALA A 418 31.16 -1.75 2.58
N HIS A 419 30.26 -2.55 2.03
CA HIS A 419 30.55 -3.93 1.66
C HIS A 419 31.17 -4.00 0.25
N LYS A 420 32.28 -4.72 0.12
CA LYS A 420 33.04 -4.81 -1.15
C LYS A 420 32.28 -5.44 -2.33
N ASP A 421 31.30 -6.31 -2.04
CA ASP A 421 30.61 -7.15 -3.03
C ASP A 421 29.16 -6.72 -3.29
N PHE A 422 28.73 -5.60 -2.74
CA PHE A 422 27.39 -5.07 -2.99
C PHE A 422 27.42 -3.67 -3.60
N GLU A 423 26.45 -3.36 -4.41
CA GLU A 423 26.21 -2.06 -4.99
C GLU A 423 24.84 -1.55 -4.56
N LEU A 424 24.78 -0.34 -3.96
CA LEU A 424 23.53 0.35 -3.74
C LEU A 424 23.08 0.96 -5.08
N VAL A 425 21.87 0.58 -5.55
CA VAL A 425 21.35 1.02 -6.85
C VAL A 425 20.45 2.25 -6.70
N THR A 426 19.62 2.30 -5.63
CA THR A 426 18.85 3.50 -5.31
C THR A 426 19.07 3.92 -3.87
N GLU A 427 19.29 5.22 -3.66
CA GLU A 427 19.29 5.80 -2.31
C GLU A 427 17.88 5.74 -1.71
N PRO A 428 17.76 5.48 -0.38
CA PRO A 428 16.46 5.47 0.26
C PRO A 428 15.87 6.87 0.39
N VAL A 429 14.70 7.08 -0.20
CA VAL A 429 13.89 8.30 0.01
C VAL A 429 12.95 8.10 1.19
N LEU A 430 12.22 6.98 1.19
CA LEU A 430 11.46 6.45 2.32
C LEU A 430 12.23 5.28 2.95
N CYS A 431 11.52 4.30 3.48
CA CYS A 431 12.15 3.10 4.05
C CYS A 431 12.39 1.97 3.03
N LEU A 432 12.51 2.30 1.74
CA LEU A 432 12.83 1.37 0.67
C LEU A 432 14.17 1.70 0.05
N LEU A 433 14.88 0.68 -0.38
CA LEU A 433 16.06 0.81 -1.24
C LEU A 433 16.23 -0.42 -2.12
N THR A 434 17.00 -0.26 -3.18
CA THR A 434 17.41 -1.37 -4.04
C THR A 434 18.93 -1.47 -4.11
N TYR A 435 19.42 -2.69 -4.17
CA TYR A 435 20.82 -3.00 -4.25
C TYR A 435 21.03 -4.32 -5.00
N ARG A 436 22.27 -4.64 -5.34
CA ARG A 436 22.61 -5.93 -5.96
C ARG A 436 23.96 -6.43 -5.50
N LEU A 437 24.19 -7.74 -5.63
CA LEU A 437 25.53 -8.29 -5.62
C LEU A 437 26.26 -7.78 -6.86
N CYS A 438 27.42 -7.18 -6.65
CA CYS A 438 28.30 -6.70 -7.69
C CYS A 438 29.72 -6.59 -7.11
N PRO A 439 30.64 -7.52 -7.47
CA PRO A 439 32.01 -7.53 -6.95
C PRO A 439 32.74 -6.20 -7.14
N GLY A 440 33.53 -5.81 -6.15
CA GLY A 440 34.22 -4.52 -6.14
C GLY A 440 35.13 -4.27 -7.34
N HIS A 441 35.77 -5.30 -7.86
CA HIS A 441 36.66 -5.20 -9.04
C HIS A 441 35.91 -4.84 -10.34
N LEU A 442 34.57 -5.07 -10.41
CA LEU A 442 33.75 -4.63 -11.53
C LEU A 442 33.30 -3.16 -11.40
N ARG A 443 33.43 -2.57 -10.20
CA ARG A 443 32.99 -1.21 -9.86
C ARG A 443 34.14 -0.21 -9.73
N GLU A 444 35.31 -0.50 -10.28
CA GLU A 444 36.44 0.43 -10.26
C GLU A 444 36.06 1.77 -10.90
N LYS A 445 36.53 2.87 -10.29
CA LYS A 445 36.16 4.23 -10.73
C LYS A 445 36.44 4.43 -12.24
N GLY A 446 35.41 4.87 -12.96
CA GLY A 446 35.47 5.14 -14.40
C GLY A 446 35.24 3.94 -15.30
N ARG A 447 35.00 2.74 -14.74
CA ARG A 447 34.69 1.54 -15.52
C ARG A 447 33.18 1.37 -15.63
N VAL A 448 32.67 1.38 -16.86
CA VAL A 448 31.27 1.00 -17.16
C VAL A 448 31.22 -0.53 -17.15
N ILE A 449 30.30 -1.09 -16.35
CA ILE A 449 30.07 -2.54 -16.33
C ILE A 449 29.52 -2.95 -17.69
N SER A 450 30.20 -3.88 -18.38
CA SER A 450 29.79 -4.34 -19.70
C SER A 450 28.44 -5.05 -19.66
N ASP A 451 27.71 -5.04 -20.78
CA ASP A 451 26.41 -5.74 -20.90
C ASP A 451 26.55 -7.23 -20.57
N LYS A 452 27.64 -7.83 -20.97
CA LYS A 452 27.95 -9.24 -20.64
C LYS A 452 28.00 -9.46 -19.13
N HIS A 453 28.73 -8.60 -18.41
CA HIS A 453 28.79 -8.70 -16.94
C HIS A 453 27.46 -8.35 -16.27
N ASN A 454 26.71 -7.38 -16.80
CA ASN A 454 25.37 -7.08 -16.29
C ASN A 454 24.43 -8.29 -16.46
N HIS A 455 24.46 -8.99 -17.59
CA HIS A 455 23.67 -10.23 -17.77
C HIS A 455 24.07 -11.34 -16.79
N GLN A 456 25.37 -11.51 -16.53
CA GLN A 456 25.86 -12.50 -15.55
C GLN A 456 25.45 -12.12 -14.12
N LEU A 457 25.53 -10.82 -13.77
CA LEU A 457 25.07 -10.30 -12.49
C LEU A 457 23.53 -10.46 -12.33
N ASP A 458 22.76 -10.22 -13.38
CA ASP A 458 21.30 -10.41 -13.37
C ASP A 458 20.94 -11.87 -13.06
N GLU A 459 21.62 -12.82 -13.71
CA GLU A 459 21.40 -14.24 -13.45
C GLU A 459 21.80 -14.61 -12.03
N LEU A 460 22.99 -14.19 -11.58
CA LEU A 460 23.45 -14.45 -10.21
C LEU A 460 22.48 -13.89 -9.18
N ASN A 461 22.12 -12.61 -9.26
CA ASN A 461 21.20 -11.99 -8.29
C ASN A 461 19.83 -12.68 -8.26
N ARG A 462 19.34 -13.15 -9.42
CA ARG A 462 18.11 -13.93 -9.52
C ARG A 462 18.21 -15.26 -8.78
N LEU A 463 19.33 -15.97 -8.97
CA LEU A 463 19.56 -17.28 -8.34
C LEU A 463 19.79 -17.16 -6.83
N ILE A 464 20.58 -16.17 -6.40
CA ILE A 464 20.82 -15.93 -4.97
C ILE A 464 19.51 -15.57 -4.23
N GLN A 465 18.67 -14.68 -4.80
CA GLN A 465 17.38 -14.39 -4.21
C GLN A 465 16.49 -15.64 -4.11
N LYS A 466 16.54 -16.52 -5.12
CA LYS A 466 15.80 -17.78 -5.09
C LYS A 466 16.31 -18.69 -3.96
N GLN A 467 17.63 -18.90 -3.87
CA GLN A 467 18.23 -19.75 -2.83
C GLN A 467 18.01 -19.18 -1.42
N GLN A 468 18.11 -17.86 -1.23
CA GLN A 468 17.84 -17.21 0.03
C GLN A 468 16.39 -17.45 0.50
N ARG A 469 15.44 -17.32 -0.43
CA ARG A 469 14.03 -17.60 -0.15
C ARG A 469 13.81 -19.07 0.20
N GLU A 470 14.43 -20.00 -0.55
CA GLU A 470 14.35 -21.45 -0.32
C GLU A 470 15.00 -21.87 1.01
N ALA A 471 16.07 -21.19 1.43
CA ALA A 471 16.71 -21.44 2.71
C ALA A 471 15.86 -21.01 3.93
N GLY A 472 14.93 -20.07 3.74
CA GLY A 472 13.97 -19.65 4.77
C GLY A 472 14.54 -18.85 5.93
N HIS A 473 15.81 -18.41 5.89
CA HIS A 473 16.44 -17.66 6.98
C HIS A 473 16.16 -16.15 6.91
N SER A 474 15.95 -15.65 5.71
CA SER A 474 15.56 -14.27 5.45
C SER A 474 14.76 -14.14 4.16
N PHE A 475 13.99 -13.04 4.03
CA PHE A 475 13.21 -12.79 2.83
C PHE A 475 13.47 -11.38 2.30
N VAL A 476 14.06 -11.32 1.12
CA VAL A 476 14.27 -10.13 0.29
C VAL A 476 13.56 -10.33 -1.04
N SER A 477 12.83 -9.34 -1.52
CA SER A 477 12.25 -9.40 -2.86
C SER A 477 13.26 -8.97 -3.93
N ARG A 478 12.91 -9.17 -5.19
CA ARG A 478 13.69 -8.70 -6.34
C ARG A 478 12.78 -8.01 -7.34
N THR A 479 13.36 -7.10 -8.10
CA THR A 479 12.71 -6.45 -9.25
C THR A 479 13.72 -6.22 -10.37
N ARG A 480 13.26 -5.74 -11.52
CA ARG A 480 14.11 -5.19 -12.56
C ARG A 480 13.92 -3.68 -12.62
N LEU A 481 15.02 -2.96 -12.68
CA LEU A 481 15.03 -1.51 -12.53
C LEU A 481 15.98 -0.87 -13.53
N SER A 482 15.48 0.13 -14.27
CA SER A 482 16.31 1.05 -15.04
C SER A 482 16.61 2.30 -14.21
N THR A 483 17.83 2.81 -14.31
CA THR A 483 18.29 4.06 -13.70
C THR A 483 19.10 4.85 -14.72
N GLU A 484 19.51 6.07 -14.37
CA GLU A 484 20.43 6.83 -15.25
C GLU A 484 21.74 6.09 -15.51
N SER A 485 22.27 5.40 -14.50
CA SER A 485 23.50 4.60 -14.64
C SER A 485 23.28 3.28 -15.38
N TYR A 486 22.06 2.78 -15.39
CA TYR A 486 21.66 1.53 -16.04
C TYR A 486 20.37 1.76 -16.83
N PRO A 487 20.47 2.29 -18.08
CA PRO A 487 19.30 2.51 -18.95
C PRO A 487 18.56 1.22 -19.27
N GLU A 488 19.28 0.12 -19.51
CA GLU A 488 18.71 -1.22 -19.61
C GLU A 488 18.38 -1.75 -18.22
N PRO A 489 17.19 -2.39 -18.03
CA PRO A 489 16.77 -2.87 -16.73
C PRO A 489 17.71 -3.94 -16.17
N ILE A 490 18.23 -3.74 -14.98
CA ILE A 490 19.05 -4.68 -14.21
C ILE A 490 18.25 -5.35 -13.09
N THR A 491 18.64 -6.57 -12.73
CA THR A 491 18.05 -7.29 -11.58
C THR A 491 18.64 -6.77 -10.27
N VAL A 492 17.75 -6.34 -9.36
CA VAL A 492 18.12 -5.82 -8.05
C VAL A 492 17.33 -6.49 -6.93
N PHE A 493 17.93 -6.62 -5.77
CA PHE A 493 17.22 -6.89 -4.53
C PHE A 493 16.47 -5.64 -4.13
N ARG A 494 15.27 -5.81 -3.62
CA ARG A 494 14.43 -4.74 -3.10
C ARG A 494 14.06 -5.05 -1.65
N VAL A 495 14.31 -4.11 -0.77
CA VAL A 495 13.97 -4.20 0.65
C VAL A 495 13.05 -3.08 1.09
N VAL A 496 12.23 -3.39 2.08
CA VAL A 496 11.26 -2.52 2.73
C VAL A 496 11.48 -2.61 4.23
N LEU A 497 12.04 -1.57 4.84
CA LEU A 497 12.49 -1.60 6.22
C LEU A 497 11.44 -1.04 7.19
N ALA A 498 10.18 -1.43 6.96
CA ALA A 498 9.05 -1.04 7.80
C ALA A 498 8.87 -1.90 9.05
N ASN A 499 9.47 -3.10 9.11
CA ASN A 499 9.31 -3.97 10.27
C ASN A 499 10.00 -3.37 11.52
N PRO A 500 9.25 -3.04 12.60
CA PRO A 500 9.85 -2.47 13.80
C PRO A 500 10.82 -3.42 14.50
N LEU A 501 10.67 -4.74 14.31
CA LEU A 501 11.48 -5.76 14.95
C LEU A 501 12.87 -5.96 14.30
N THR A 502 13.06 -5.49 13.06
CA THR A 502 14.33 -5.59 12.33
C THR A 502 15.41 -4.77 13.00
N THR A 503 16.53 -5.42 13.34
CA THR A 503 17.72 -4.81 13.96
C THR A 503 18.85 -4.65 12.94
N GLU A 504 19.90 -3.90 13.31
CA GLU A 504 21.11 -3.79 12.49
C GLU A 504 21.79 -5.16 12.30
N GLN A 505 21.75 -6.02 13.32
CA GLN A 505 22.32 -7.38 13.24
C GLN A 505 21.56 -8.23 12.20
N ASP A 506 20.26 -8.08 12.09
CA ASP A 506 19.46 -8.77 11.06
C ASP A 506 19.84 -8.30 9.66
N LEU A 507 20.05 -6.99 9.47
CA LEU A 507 20.49 -6.41 8.20
C LEU A 507 21.88 -6.91 7.79
N GLN A 508 22.81 -7.00 8.73
CA GLN A 508 24.14 -7.59 8.51
C GLN A 508 24.05 -9.08 8.17
N ALA A 509 23.19 -9.82 8.87
CA ALA A 509 22.97 -11.24 8.61
C ALA A 509 22.40 -11.50 7.18
N ILE A 510 21.49 -10.64 6.69
CA ILE A 510 20.96 -10.71 5.32
C ILE A 510 22.09 -10.56 4.29
N LEU A 511 22.97 -9.56 4.45
CA LEU A 511 24.11 -9.38 3.54
C LEU A 511 25.11 -10.53 3.62
N ALA A 512 25.39 -11.03 4.83
CA ALA A 512 26.28 -12.18 5.02
C ALA A 512 25.74 -13.44 4.34
N GLU A 513 24.46 -13.75 4.50
CA GLU A 513 23.80 -14.87 3.83
C GLU A 513 23.90 -14.75 2.30
N GLN A 514 23.58 -13.60 1.73
CA GLN A 514 23.68 -13.37 0.29
C GLN A 514 25.11 -13.48 -0.23
N SER A 515 26.09 -12.97 0.51
CA SER A 515 27.50 -13.08 0.16
C SER A 515 27.99 -14.54 0.21
N GLU A 516 27.59 -15.30 1.23
CA GLU A 516 27.92 -16.71 1.36
C GLU A 516 27.32 -17.54 0.21
N LEU A 517 26.05 -17.32 -0.12
CA LEU A 517 25.40 -17.99 -1.24
C LEU A 517 26.09 -17.66 -2.57
N ALA A 518 26.49 -16.39 -2.76
CA ALA A 518 27.16 -15.95 -3.98
C ALA A 518 28.54 -16.60 -4.14
N THR A 519 29.37 -16.59 -3.09
CA THR A 519 30.75 -17.14 -3.15
C THR A 519 30.77 -18.65 -3.36
N LYS A 520 29.71 -19.36 -3.04
CA LYS A 520 29.54 -20.80 -3.32
C LYS A 520 29.01 -21.09 -4.72
N HIS A 521 28.58 -20.06 -5.46
CA HIS A 521 27.93 -20.26 -6.76
C HIS A 521 28.96 -20.19 -7.90
N PRO A 522 28.98 -21.15 -8.87
CA PRO A 522 29.97 -21.20 -9.95
C PRO A 522 30.01 -19.96 -10.87
N LEU A 523 28.91 -19.16 -10.91
CA LEU A 523 28.89 -17.90 -11.66
C LEU A 523 29.75 -16.82 -11.01
N TRP A 524 29.99 -16.90 -9.69
CA TRP A 524 30.83 -15.93 -8.97
C TRP A 524 32.25 -15.90 -9.49
N ASP A 525 32.84 -17.07 -9.73
CA ASP A 525 34.21 -17.22 -10.22
C ASP A 525 34.38 -16.77 -11.69
N ARG A 526 33.28 -16.53 -12.41
CA ARG A 526 33.29 -16.10 -13.82
C ARG A 526 33.08 -14.60 -14.00
N LEU A 527 32.79 -13.88 -12.90
CA LEU A 527 32.65 -12.42 -12.85
C LEU A 527 34.03 -11.77 -12.71
#